data_533a0d3bd3b15670b6ed462076ff66fb
#
_entry.id   533a0d3bd3b15670b6ed462076ff66fb
#
_cell.length_a   1.000
_cell.length_b   1.000
_cell.length_c   1.000
_cell.angle_alpha   90.00
_cell.angle_beta   90.00
_cell.angle_gamma   90.00
#
_symmetry.space_group_name_H-M   'P 1'
#
loop_
_entity.id
_entity.type
_entity.pdbx_description
1 polymer ?
#
loop_
_entity_poly.entity_id
_entity_poly.type
_entity_poly.pdbx_seq_one_letter_code
_entity_poly.pdbx_strand_id
1 'polypeptide(L)'
;VSGFLSTKYDHPLVAIETACVAKGDSCCEFEVRLEENWDADTIKFYKSSNILNELETTYDALLHHKQLLDRISTFHNNLTQSVIEKLSLQEIIQSAYDVLKIPIIIENLHGDEILQIGLSEKQLQLIKDTQHTLEYNQKYSNNSFYHSLTHSKLVSPVLINKKHYANCSFIYLSPQSMEENDHLYLDRLSNVVSLCLLHENAQIEEQERLTHTLLDRLINKKFKDNKELESYLKFFPFKIQGPLSTTVIRISQKVQDELFIDFHEQLLIFSKYFSSYAIPSILSVIGENIVLLNTQYTDKKRFAQSLQSIIQHVEKRYPNYHYSIGISKPFEVLLTFKNSLEEATISERISKPDQIKYYEDLGFLGNFIANMSTEQLHAIAKEMLHELYDFNDTRKKDLLHTLYKYLSNGQKLKETMEALSISMGGLQYRIKQIELLLHRSLKDSSFSAYLLLILNSMILLDELQFD
;
A
#
# COMPACT_ATOMS: atom_id res chain seq x y z
N VAL A 1 -24.00 36.77 -47.13
CA VAL A 1 -25.05 36.87 -48.22
C VAL A 1 -24.52 36.29 -49.52
N SER A 2 -23.36 36.76 -50.04
CA SER A 2 -22.81 36.32 -51.34
C SER A 2 -22.65 34.79 -51.43
N GLY A 3 -21.98 34.12 -50.45
CA GLY A 3 -21.75 32.67 -50.47
C GLY A 3 -23.06 31.85 -50.47
N PHE A 4 -24.05 32.25 -49.66
CA PHE A 4 -25.36 31.60 -49.66
C PHE A 4 -26.10 31.69 -50.96
N LEU A 5 -26.08 32.87 -51.59
CA LEU A 5 -26.70 33.08 -52.89
C LEU A 5 -26.00 32.35 -54.02
N SER A 6 -24.66 32.34 -54.01
CA SER A 6 -23.86 31.59 -55.00
C SER A 6 -24.16 30.10 -54.94
N THR A 7 -24.25 29.50 -53.69
CA THR A 7 -24.57 28.09 -53.51
C THR A 7 -26.04 27.78 -53.93
N LYS A 8 -26.97 28.68 -53.63
CA LYS A 8 -28.38 28.48 -53.97
C LYS A 8 -28.67 28.54 -55.45
N TYR A 9 -28.00 29.41 -56.19
CA TYR A 9 -28.26 29.63 -57.60
C TYR A 9 -27.23 29.01 -58.55
N ASP A 10 -26.22 28.33 -57.98
CA ASP A 10 -25.11 27.66 -58.70
C ASP A 10 -24.34 28.59 -59.66
N HIS A 11 -24.23 29.87 -59.28
CA HIS A 11 -23.49 30.89 -60.01
C HIS A 11 -22.69 31.76 -59.04
N PRO A 12 -21.52 32.29 -59.44
CA PRO A 12 -20.71 33.18 -58.60
C PRO A 12 -21.38 34.54 -58.42
N LEU A 13 -22.21 34.70 -57.41
CA LEU A 13 -22.93 35.92 -57.07
C LEU A 13 -22.18 36.69 -55.98
N VAL A 14 -22.01 37.99 -56.18
CA VAL A 14 -21.49 38.92 -55.20
C VAL A 14 -22.59 39.88 -54.77
N ALA A 15 -22.82 39.97 -53.47
CA ALA A 15 -23.78 40.88 -52.86
C ALA A 15 -22.99 41.95 -52.08
N ILE A 16 -23.20 43.20 -52.48
CA ILE A 16 -22.54 44.36 -51.85
C ILE A 16 -23.62 45.16 -51.10
N GLU A 17 -23.40 45.51 -49.85
CA GLU A 17 -24.28 46.34 -49.05
C GLU A 17 -24.18 47.79 -49.54
N THR A 18 -25.29 48.31 -50.04
CA THR A 18 -25.40 49.67 -50.57
C THR A 18 -25.99 50.65 -49.55
N ALA A 19 -26.79 50.17 -48.58
CA ALA A 19 -27.28 50.91 -47.44
C ALA A 19 -27.22 50.06 -46.19
N CYS A 20 -26.97 50.65 -45.00
CA CYS A 20 -26.80 49.92 -43.74
C CYS A 20 -27.40 50.72 -42.56
N VAL A 21 -28.32 50.08 -41.83
CA VAL A 21 -28.94 50.68 -40.60
C VAL A 21 -27.85 51.05 -39.59
N ALA A 22 -26.79 50.30 -39.45
CA ALA A 22 -25.70 50.59 -38.53
C ALA A 22 -24.88 51.83 -38.93
N LYS A 23 -25.01 52.29 -40.20
CA LYS A 23 -24.41 53.52 -40.71
C LYS A 23 -25.37 54.69 -40.74
N GLY A 24 -26.61 54.51 -40.30
CA GLY A 24 -27.64 55.54 -40.17
C GLY A 24 -28.67 55.53 -41.29
N ASP A 25 -28.70 54.55 -42.17
CA ASP A 25 -29.70 54.41 -43.20
C ASP A 25 -31.00 53.85 -42.68
N SER A 26 -32.09 53.99 -43.42
CA SER A 26 -33.43 53.55 -43.02
C SER A 26 -33.60 52.02 -43.07
N CYS A 27 -32.83 51.32 -43.90
CA CYS A 27 -32.82 49.86 -44.06
C CYS A 27 -31.47 49.39 -44.57
N CYS A 28 -31.20 48.06 -44.45
CA CYS A 28 -30.05 47.45 -45.10
C CYS A 28 -30.45 46.99 -46.50
N GLU A 29 -29.73 47.48 -47.51
CA GLU A 29 -29.95 47.10 -48.91
C GLU A 29 -28.70 46.44 -49.47
N PHE A 30 -28.91 45.38 -50.25
CA PHE A 30 -27.83 44.64 -50.90
C PHE A 30 -28.10 44.60 -52.40
N GLU A 31 -27.15 45.06 -53.18
CA GLU A 31 -27.14 44.86 -54.63
C GLU A 31 -26.45 43.55 -54.98
N VAL A 32 -27.12 42.63 -55.67
CA VAL A 32 -26.65 41.31 -56.00
C VAL A 32 -26.46 41.17 -57.50
N ARG A 33 -25.23 40.93 -57.96
CA ARG A 33 -24.95 40.68 -59.36
C ARG A 33 -24.01 39.49 -59.55
N LEU A 34 -23.91 38.90 -60.71
CA LEU A 34 -22.84 38.00 -61.11
C LEU A 34 -21.48 38.66 -60.91
N GLU A 35 -20.46 37.93 -60.46
CA GLU A 35 -19.12 38.50 -60.24
C GLU A 35 -18.59 39.22 -61.42
N GLU A 36 -18.83 38.72 -62.67
CA GLU A 36 -18.43 39.29 -63.94
C GLU A 36 -19.15 40.61 -64.35
N ASN A 37 -20.28 40.90 -63.71
CA ASN A 37 -21.09 42.07 -63.93
C ASN A 37 -20.81 43.27 -63.03
N TRP A 38 -19.84 43.10 -62.11
CA TRP A 38 -19.31 44.19 -61.30
C TRP A 38 -18.06 44.80 -61.99
N ASP A 39 -17.84 46.07 -61.71
CA ASP A 39 -16.59 46.71 -62.18
C ASP A 39 -15.37 46.12 -61.47
N ALA A 40 -14.23 46.09 -62.15
CA ALA A 40 -13.02 45.43 -61.69
C ALA A 40 -12.49 46.02 -60.34
N ASP A 41 -12.67 47.31 -60.11
CA ASP A 41 -12.19 48.00 -58.94
C ASP A 41 -13.09 47.66 -57.72
N THR A 42 -14.40 47.59 -57.90
CA THR A 42 -15.37 47.19 -56.86
C THR A 42 -15.17 45.72 -56.39
N ILE A 43 -14.96 44.81 -57.35
CA ILE A 43 -14.66 43.41 -57.04
C ILE A 43 -13.32 43.28 -56.32
N LYS A 44 -12.29 44.01 -56.78
CA LYS A 44 -10.98 43.98 -56.09
C LYS A 44 -11.07 44.50 -54.67
N PHE A 45 -11.79 45.58 -54.42
CA PHE A 45 -12.04 46.14 -53.08
C PHE A 45 -12.82 45.16 -52.21
N TYR A 46 -13.89 44.56 -52.75
CA TYR A 46 -14.70 43.56 -52.02
C TYR A 46 -13.87 42.33 -51.62
N LYS A 47 -13.08 41.78 -52.55
CA LYS A 47 -12.19 40.63 -52.27
C LYS A 47 -11.09 40.97 -51.27
N SER A 48 -10.50 42.16 -51.38
CA SER A 48 -9.48 42.62 -50.43
C SER A 48 -10.07 42.85 -49.03
N SER A 49 -11.25 43.42 -48.93
CA SER A 49 -11.97 43.63 -47.65
C SER A 49 -12.35 42.31 -46.97
N ASN A 50 -12.83 41.31 -47.74
CA ASN A 50 -13.11 39.97 -47.18
C ASN A 50 -11.83 39.26 -46.71
N ILE A 51 -10.75 39.32 -47.48
CA ILE A 51 -9.46 38.74 -47.11
C ILE A 51 -8.92 39.39 -45.85
N LEU A 52 -9.05 40.69 -45.68
CA LEU A 52 -8.61 41.39 -44.47
C LEU A 52 -9.41 40.96 -43.23
N ASN A 53 -10.76 40.83 -43.35
CA ASN A 53 -11.60 40.35 -42.25
C ASN A 53 -11.29 38.90 -41.90
N GLU A 54 -11.07 38.01 -42.88
CA GLU A 54 -10.66 36.62 -42.62
C GLU A 54 -9.29 36.56 -41.96
N LEU A 55 -8.35 37.42 -42.38
CA LEU A 55 -7.03 37.51 -41.76
C LEU A 55 -7.12 38.00 -40.33
N GLU A 56 -7.91 39.02 -40.05
CA GLU A 56 -8.13 39.58 -38.71
C GLU A 56 -8.75 38.52 -37.77
N THR A 57 -9.82 37.83 -38.17
CA THR A 57 -10.46 36.78 -37.42
C THR A 57 -9.51 35.60 -37.14
N THR A 58 -8.69 35.23 -38.16
CA THR A 58 -7.69 34.17 -38.03
C THR A 58 -6.55 34.57 -37.06
N TYR A 59 -6.12 35.84 -37.16
CA TYR A 59 -5.09 36.37 -36.28
C TYR A 59 -5.55 36.44 -34.83
N ASP A 60 -6.78 36.88 -34.58
CA ASP A 60 -7.37 36.90 -33.24
C ASP A 60 -7.52 35.48 -32.64
N ALA A 61 -7.96 34.53 -33.44
CA ALA A 61 -8.03 33.11 -33.03
C ALA A 61 -6.63 32.55 -32.71
N LEU A 62 -5.62 32.85 -33.51
CA LEU A 62 -4.23 32.48 -33.28
C LEU A 62 -3.67 33.12 -32.01
N LEU A 63 -3.97 34.40 -31.77
CA LEU A 63 -3.53 35.11 -30.56
C LEU A 63 -4.16 34.50 -29.32
N HIS A 64 -5.46 34.21 -29.36
CA HIS A 64 -6.15 33.53 -28.26
C HIS A 64 -5.57 32.14 -27.97
N HIS A 65 -5.29 31.36 -29.03
CA HIS A 65 -4.68 30.02 -28.88
C HIS A 65 -3.26 30.11 -28.29
N LYS A 66 -2.46 31.10 -28.74
CA LYS A 66 -1.14 31.36 -28.18
C LYS A 66 -1.22 31.69 -26.68
N GLN A 67 -2.12 32.59 -26.28
CA GLN A 67 -2.31 32.96 -24.87
C GLN A 67 -2.71 31.77 -24.03
N LEU A 68 -3.57 30.89 -24.52
CA LEU A 68 -3.94 29.65 -23.84
C LEU A 68 -2.74 28.74 -23.65
N LEU A 69 -1.95 28.49 -24.71
CA LEU A 69 -0.75 27.66 -24.61
C LEU A 69 0.29 28.24 -23.64
N ASP A 70 0.47 29.58 -23.65
CA ASP A 70 1.38 30.24 -22.70
C ASP A 70 0.92 30.06 -21.25
N ARG A 71 -0.40 30.13 -20.96
CA ARG A 71 -0.97 29.88 -19.63
C ARG A 71 -0.74 28.45 -19.18
N ILE A 72 -1.04 27.49 -20.05
CA ILE A 72 -0.85 26.04 -19.77
C ILE A 72 0.63 25.73 -19.54
N SER A 73 1.51 26.30 -20.37
CA SER A 73 2.96 26.14 -20.22
C SER A 73 3.47 26.71 -18.90
N THR A 74 3.03 27.92 -18.55
CA THR A 74 3.38 28.56 -17.27
C THR A 74 2.89 27.73 -16.08
N PHE A 75 1.65 27.24 -16.11
CA PHE A 75 1.09 26.34 -15.11
C PHE A 75 1.96 25.08 -14.95
N HIS A 76 2.27 24.40 -16.06
CA HIS A 76 3.11 23.20 -16.06
C HIS A 76 4.52 23.47 -15.50
N ASN A 77 5.15 24.55 -15.94
CA ASN A 77 6.51 24.91 -15.48
C ASN A 77 6.54 25.22 -13.99
N ASN A 78 5.55 25.94 -13.45
CA ASN A 78 5.46 26.22 -12.03
C ASN A 78 5.33 24.94 -11.20
N LEU A 79 4.47 24.02 -11.62
CA LEU A 79 4.31 22.73 -10.92
C LEU A 79 5.58 21.87 -11.05
N THR A 80 6.22 21.83 -12.21
CA THR A 80 7.47 21.09 -12.40
C THR A 80 8.60 21.67 -11.56
N GLN A 81 8.68 23.00 -11.42
CA GLN A 81 9.63 23.66 -10.55
C GLN A 81 9.42 23.25 -9.09
N SER A 82 8.17 23.15 -8.64
CA SER A 82 7.82 22.69 -7.30
C SER A 82 8.32 21.25 -7.03
N VAL A 83 8.28 20.36 -8.05
CA VAL A 83 8.89 19.01 -7.93
C VAL A 83 10.40 19.09 -7.76
N ILE A 84 11.07 19.97 -8.53
CA ILE A 84 12.54 20.16 -8.44
C ILE A 84 12.91 20.70 -7.04
N GLU A 85 12.10 21.57 -6.47
CA GLU A 85 12.24 22.13 -5.12
C GLU A 85 11.91 21.11 -4.01
N LYS A 86 11.51 19.88 -4.38
CA LYS A 86 11.17 18.77 -3.48
C LYS A 86 9.97 19.09 -2.57
N LEU A 87 9.00 19.85 -3.05
CA LEU A 87 7.73 19.98 -2.36
C LEU A 87 6.98 18.64 -2.36
N SER A 88 6.19 18.42 -1.32
CA SER A 88 5.36 17.22 -1.23
C SER A 88 4.26 17.20 -2.29
N LEU A 89 3.76 16.03 -2.64
CA LEU A 89 2.63 15.88 -3.55
C LEU A 89 1.44 16.75 -3.10
N GLN A 90 1.18 16.82 -1.80
CA GLN A 90 0.09 17.64 -1.24
C GLN A 90 0.29 19.13 -1.53
N GLU A 91 1.48 19.68 -1.36
CA GLU A 91 1.78 21.10 -1.62
C GLU A 91 1.65 21.42 -3.11
N ILE A 92 2.08 20.51 -3.98
CA ILE A 92 1.99 20.68 -5.44
C ILE A 92 0.53 20.67 -5.89
N ILE A 93 -0.29 19.74 -5.39
CA ILE A 93 -1.72 19.67 -5.72
C ILE A 93 -2.47 20.87 -5.12
N GLN A 94 -2.08 21.34 -3.92
CA GLN A 94 -2.63 22.57 -3.35
C GLN A 94 -2.36 23.78 -4.25
N SER A 95 -1.13 23.91 -4.77
CA SER A 95 -0.78 24.97 -5.70
C SER A 95 -1.60 24.90 -7.01
N ALA A 96 -1.83 23.70 -7.53
CA ALA A 96 -2.69 23.50 -8.70
C ALA A 96 -4.14 23.92 -8.40
N TYR A 97 -4.69 23.53 -7.25
CA TYR A 97 -6.02 23.91 -6.80
C TYR A 97 -6.15 25.44 -6.63
N ASP A 98 -5.12 26.09 -6.08
CA ASP A 98 -5.14 27.54 -5.88
C ASP A 98 -5.23 28.34 -7.17
N VAL A 99 -4.64 27.81 -8.25
CA VAL A 99 -4.71 28.40 -9.59
C VAL A 99 -6.03 28.10 -10.29
N LEU A 100 -6.46 26.83 -10.28
CA LEU A 100 -7.60 26.36 -11.07
C LEU A 100 -8.95 26.50 -10.34
N LYS A 101 -8.93 26.43 -9.02
CA LYS A 101 -10.13 26.40 -8.15
C LYS A 101 -11.08 25.22 -8.47
N ILE A 102 -10.55 24.18 -9.09
CA ILE A 102 -11.25 22.93 -9.41
C ILE A 102 -10.81 21.87 -8.38
N PRO A 103 -11.71 21.22 -7.64
CA PRO A 103 -11.36 20.14 -6.72
C PRO A 103 -10.64 18.99 -7.41
N ILE A 104 -9.60 18.48 -6.76
CA ILE A 104 -8.70 17.46 -7.31
C ILE A 104 -8.72 16.23 -6.40
N ILE A 105 -8.88 15.04 -7.00
CA ILE A 105 -8.73 13.75 -6.32
C ILE A 105 -7.70 12.92 -7.07
N ILE A 106 -6.78 12.31 -6.32
CA ILE A 106 -5.85 11.29 -6.82
C ILE A 106 -6.24 9.97 -6.14
N GLU A 107 -6.51 8.95 -6.97
CA GLU A 107 -6.94 7.63 -6.52
C GLU A 107 -6.04 6.53 -7.08
N ASN A 108 -5.84 5.46 -6.34
CA ASN A 108 -5.18 4.27 -6.88
C ASN A 108 -6.11 3.52 -7.86
N LEU A 109 -5.63 2.42 -8.46
CA LEU A 109 -6.43 1.62 -9.41
C LEU A 109 -7.62 0.89 -8.76
N HIS A 110 -7.62 0.75 -7.44
CA HIS A 110 -8.72 0.15 -6.68
C HIS A 110 -9.78 1.17 -6.25
N GLY A 111 -9.55 2.48 -6.56
CA GLY A 111 -10.44 3.56 -6.17
C GLY A 111 -10.19 4.09 -4.75
N ASP A 112 -9.12 3.65 -4.08
CA ASP A 112 -8.74 4.22 -2.79
C ASP A 112 -8.09 5.59 -3.01
N GLU A 113 -8.51 6.54 -2.20
CA GLU A 113 -8.01 7.90 -2.21
C GLU A 113 -6.56 7.97 -1.73
N ILE A 114 -5.66 8.47 -2.57
CA ILE A 114 -4.28 8.80 -2.20
C ILE A 114 -4.22 10.20 -1.62
N LEU A 115 -4.88 11.15 -2.28
CA LEU A 115 -4.92 12.57 -1.90
C LEU A 115 -6.17 13.23 -2.45
N GLN A 116 -6.77 14.16 -1.67
CA GLN A 116 -7.83 15.04 -2.16
C GLN A 116 -7.63 16.48 -1.69
N ILE A 117 -7.97 17.44 -2.53
CA ILE A 117 -7.93 18.88 -2.21
C ILE A 117 -9.15 19.57 -2.82
N GLY A 118 -9.70 20.52 -2.05
CA GLY A 118 -10.81 21.36 -2.51
C GLY A 118 -12.22 20.79 -2.23
N LEU A 119 -12.33 19.64 -1.53
CA LEU A 119 -13.60 19.04 -1.14
C LEU A 119 -13.76 19.01 0.39
N SER A 120 -14.96 19.25 0.87
CA SER A 120 -15.31 18.98 2.26
C SER A 120 -15.60 17.48 2.47
N GLU A 121 -15.52 17.01 3.72
CA GLU A 121 -15.80 15.60 4.06
C GLU A 121 -17.21 15.14 3.58
N LYS A 122 -18.22 16.02 3.68
CA LYS A 122 -19.57 15.72 3.21
C LYS A 122 -19.66 15.56 1.70
N GLN A 123 -18.92 16.39 0.95
CA GLN A 123 -18.86 16.31 -0.51
C GLN A 123 -18.11 15.06 -0.95
N LEU A 124 -17.02 14.74 -0.27
CA LEU A 124 -16.25 13.52 -0.53
C LEU A 124 -17.08 12.25 -0.29
N GLN A 125 -17.83 12.22 0.81
CA GLN A 125 -18.74 11.10 1.10
C GLN A 125 -19.83 10.98 0.02
N LEU A 126 -20.43 12.09 -0.39
CA LEU A 126 -21.42 12.10 -1.48
C LEU A 126 -20.86 11.55 -2.78
N ILE A 127 -19.63 11.93 -3.15
CA ILE A 127 -18.96 11.44 -4.36
C ILE A 127 -18.71 9.94 -4.26
N LYS A 128 -18.25 9.43 -3.11
CA LYS A 128 -18.03 7.99 -2.88
C LYS A 128 -19.35 7.21 -2.97
N ASP A 129 -20.40 7.70 -2.35
CA ASP A 129 -21.72 7.04 -2.35
C ASP A 129 -22.38 7.02 -3.74
N THR A 130 -22.07 8.02 -4.58
CA THR A 130 -22.64 8.16 -5.92
C THR A 130 -21.70 7.73 -7.05
N GLN A 131 -20.54 7.16 -6.72
CA GLN A 131 -19.56 6.72 -7.72
C GLN A 131 -20.13 5.71 -8.73
N HIS A 132 -21.06 4.86 -8.30
CA HIS A 132 -21.73 3.86 -9.15
C HIS A 132 -22.72 4.48 -10.17
N THR A 133 -23.08 5.75 -10.01
CA THR A 133 -24.03 6.47 -10.90
C THR A 133 -23.32 7.25 -12.00
N LEU A 134 -21.98 7.24 -12.04
CA LEU A 134 -21.20 7.91 -13.05
C LEU A 134 -21.29 7.16 -14.38
N GLU A 135 -21.81 7.83 -15.40
CA GLU A 135 -21.88 7.32 -16.76
C GLU A 135 -20.74 7.93 -17.59
N TYR A 136 -20.08 7.09 -18.40
CA TYR A 136 -19.09 7.54 -19.36
C TYR A 136 -19.78 8.44 -20.41
N ASN A 137 -19.26 9.64 -20.57
CA ASN A 137 -19.81 10.60 -21.52
C ASN A 137 -18.91 10.73 -22.78
N GLN A 138 -17.65 11.13 -22.58
CA GLN A 138 -16.76 11.48 -23.69
C GLN A 138 -15.28 11.26 -23.33
N LYS A 139 -14.45 11.04 -24.38
CA LYS A 139 -13.00 10.98 -24.26
C LYS A 139 -12.36 12.24 -24.84
N TYR A 140 -11.44 12.86 -24.08
CA TYR A 140 -10.63 14.01 -24.48
C TYR A 140 -9.16 13.60 -24.48
N SER A 141 -8.57 13.32 -25.64
CA SER A 141 -7.19 12.81 -25.73
C SER A 141 -6.99 11.55 -24.87
N ASN A 142 -6.25 11.64 -23.77
CA ASN A 142 -6.04 10.57 -22.81
C ASN A 142 -7.05 10.57 -21.65
N ASN A 143 -7.88 11.61 -21.54
CA ASN A 143 -8.78 11.82 -20.43
C ASN A 143 -10.17 11.25 -20.71
N SER A 144 -10.82 10.72 -19.69
CA SER A 144 -12.18 10.22 -19.75
C SER A 144 -13.10 11.11 -18.91
N PHE A 145 -14.21 11.54 -19.48
CA PHE A 145 -15.21 12.36 -18.80
C PHE A 145 -16.43 11.51 -18.44
N TYR A 146 -16.78 11.56 -17.15
CA TYR A 146 -17.94 10.89 -16.59
C TYR A 146 -18.89 11.91 -16.03
N HIS A 147 -20.20 11.65 -16.16
CA HIS A 147 -21.26 12.53 -15.70
C HIS A 147 -22.28 11.78 -14.85
N SER A 148 -22.81 12.44 -13.81
CA SER A 148 -23.96 12.01 -13.05
C SER A 148 -24.84 13.20 -12.68
N LEU A 149 -25.98 12.95 -12.04
CA LEU A 149 -26.89 14.01 -11.58
C LEU A 149 -26.29 14.90 -10.48
N THR A 150 -25.34 14.39 -9.71
CA THR A 150 -24.78 15.09 -8.54
C THR A 150 -23.44 15.76 -8.84
N HIS A 151 -22.62 15.13 -9.67
CA HIS A 151 -21.27 15.63 -10.00
C HIS A 151 -20.79 15.07 -11.34
N SER A 152 -19.78 15.72 -11.90
CA SER A 152 -19.05 15.22 -13.07
C SER A 152 -17.58 15.02 -12.70
N LYS A 153 -16.91 14.10 -13.36
CA LYS A 153 -15.53 13.72 -13.10
C LYS A 153 -14.76 13.64 -14.43
N LEU A 154 -13.71 14.44 -14.53
CA LEU A 154 -12.73 14.34 -15.62
C LEU A 154 -11.51 13.59 -15.08
N VAL A 155 -11.13 12.48 -15.70
CA VAL A 155 -10.11 11.55 -15.22
C VAL A 155 -8.96 11.47 -16.20
N SER A 156 -7.75 11.65 -15.73
CA SER A 156 -6.50 11.43 -16.46
C SER A 156 -5.70 10.30 -15.81
N PRO A 157 -5.19 9.32 -16.58
CA PRO A 157 -4.35 8.26 -16.04
C PRO A 157 -2.97 8.82 -15.64
N VAL A 158 -2.51 8.42 -14.47
CA VAL A 158 -1.15 8.65 -13.98
C VAL A 158 -0.30 7.45 -14.37
N LEU A 159 0.68 7.66 -15.24
CA LEU A 159 1.50 6.60 -15.81
C LEU A 159 2.91 6.63 -15.24
N ILE A 160 3.37 5.52 -14.68
CA ILE A 160 4.75 5.29 -14.25
C ILE A 160 5.34 4.16 -15.09
N ASN A 161 6.44 4.42 -15.80
CA ASN A 161 7.08 3.44 -16.70
C ASN A 161 6.10 2.82 -17.72
N LYS A 162 5.17 3.63 -18.26
CA LYS A 162 4.09 3.22 -19.18
C LYS A 162 3.03 2.29 -18.56
N LYS A 163 3.08 2.01 -17.25
CA LYS A 163 2.05 1.28 -16.53
C LYS A 163 1.10 2.27 -15.87
N HIS A 164 -0.18 1.98 -15.92
CA HIS A 164 -1.21 2.74 -15.22
C HIS A 164 -1.05 2.48 -13.71
N TYR A 165 -0.79 3.54 -12.94
CA TYR A 165 -0.51 3.47 -11.51
C TYR A 165 -1.62 4.08 -10.64
N ALA A 166 -2.17 5.21 -11.09
CA ALA A 166 -3.19 5.96 -10.37
C ALA A 166 -4.05 6.75 -11.36
N ASN A 167 -5.12 7.35 -10.87
CA ASN A 167 -5.95 8.30 -11.59
C ASN A 167 -5.88 9.67 -10.94
N CYS A 168 -5.65 10.72 -11.72
CA CYS A 168 -5.80 12.10 -11.32
C CYS A 168 -7.11 12.65 -11.90
N SER A 169 -7.94 13.27 -11.07
CA SER A 169 -9.30 13.65 -11.48
C SER A 169 -9.65 15.06 -11.03
N PHE A 170 -10.30 15.82 -11.94
CA PHE A 170 -11.03 17.04 -11.59
C PHE A 170 -12.49 16.70 -11.28
N ILE A 171 -13.03 17.31 -10.25
CA ILE A 171 -14.41 17.10 -9.80
C ILE A 171 -15.20 18.37 -9.99
N TYR A 172 -16.34 18.26 -10.67
CA TYR A 172 -17.27 19.36 -10.90
C TYR A 172 -18.57 19.06 -10.17
N LEU A 173 -18.84 19.84 -9.12
CA LEU A 173 -20.06 19.74 -8.36
C LEU A 173 -21.13 20.63 -9.01
N SER A 174 -22.35 20.13 -9.19
CA SER A 174 -23.46 20.92 -9.75
C SER A 174 -23.67 22.23 -8.95
N PRO A 175 -23.81 23.42 -9.59
CA PRO A 175 -24.01 23.67 -11.04
C PRO A 175 -22.70 23.89 -11.85
N GLN A 176 -21.51 23.65 -11.28
CA GLN A 176 -20.25 23.83 -12.00
C GLN A 176 -20.12 22.84 -13.16
N SER A 177 -19.74 23.30 -14.33
CA SER A 177 -19.50 22.48 -15.51
C SER A 177 -18.04 22.53 -15.94
N MET A 178 -17.59 21.49 -16.63
CA MET A 178 -16.26 21.43 -17.24
C MET A 178 -16.12 22.52 -18.31
N GLU A 179 -15.00 23.23 -18.32
CA GLU A 179 -14.59 24.13 -19.39
C GLU A 179 -13.86 23.36 -20.50
N GLU A 180 -13.90 23.88 -21.73
CA GLU A 180 -13.34 23.21 -22.92
C GLU A 180 -11.84 22.85 -22.78
N ASN A 181 -11.08 23.68 -22.07
CA ASN A 181 -9.63 23.53 -21.94
C ASN A 181 -9.17 22.81 -20.64
N ASP A 182 -10.08 22.42 -19.76
CA ASP A 182 -9.74 21.78 -18.49
C ASP A 182 -8.95 20.47 -18.68
N HIS A 183 -9.26 19.73 -19.74
CA HIS A 183 -8.56 18.50 -20.07
C HIS A 183 -7.06 18.71 -20.34
N LEU A 184 -6.66 19.88 -20.87
CA LEU A 184 -5.26 20.23 -21.10
C LEU A 184 -4.50 20.49 -19.78
N TYR A 185 -5.16 21.17 -18.83
CA TYR A 185 -4.60 21.37 -17.48
C TYR A 185 -4.47 20.07 -16.73
N LEU A 186 -5.48 19.21 -16.81
CA LEU A 186 -5.45 17.89 -16.15
C LEU A 186 -4.36 17.00 -16.72
N ASP A 187 -4.13 16.99 -18.05
CA ASP A 187 -3.02 16.26 -18.67
C ASP A 187 -1.66 16.71 -18.11
N ARG A 188 -1.46 18.04 -17.98
CA ARG A 188 -0.22 18.58 -17.41
C ARG A 188 -0.06 18.23 -15.94
N LEU A 189 -1.14 18.32 -15.17
CA LEU A 189 -1.15 17.95 -13.75
C LEU A 189 -0.86 16.46 -13.56
N SER A 190 -1.52 15.59 -14.33
CA SER A 190 -1.30 14.14 -14.29
C SER A 190 0.16 13.75 -14.58
N ASN A 191 0.81 14.45 -15.54
CA ASN A 191 2.23 14.25 -15.81
C ASN A 191 3.12 14.67 -14.63
N VAL A 192 2.79 15.77 -13.97
CA VAL A 192 3.52 16.22 -12.77
C VAL A 192 3.29 15.27 -11.61
N VAL A 193 2.06 14.79 -11.39
CA VAL A 193 1.75 13.74 -10.41
C VAL A 193 2.56 12.47 -10.69
N SER A 194 2.66 12.06 -11.95
CA SER A 194 3.49 10.92 -12.36
C SER A 194 4.96 11.10 -11.98
N LEU A 195 5.51 12.30 -12.17
CA LEU A 195 6.89 12.63 -11.77
C LEU A 195 7.08 12.62 -10.26
N CYS A 196 6.12 13.16 -9.49
CA CYS A 196 6.17 13.14 -8.03
C CYS A 196 6.16 11.71 -7.50
N LEU A 197 5.20 10.89 -7.94
CA LEU A 197 5.08 9.51 -7.50
C LEU A 197 6.28 8.66 -7.94
N LEU A 198 6.82 8.91 -9.14
CA LEU A 198 8.06 8.26 -9.59
C LEU A 198 9.23 8.62 -8.68
N HIS A 199 9.36 9.90 -8.31
CA HIS A 199 10.43 10.35 -7.42
C HIS A 199 10.28 9.79 -6.00
N GLU A 200 9.07 9.79 -5.44
CA GLU A 200 8.77 9.17 -4.15
C GLU A 200 9.08 7.68 -4.15
N ASN A 201 8.65 6.94 -5.18
CA ASN A 201 8.94 5.52 -5.32
C ASN A 201 10.45 5.26 -5.43
N ALA A 202 11.18 6.06 -6.22
CA ALA A 202 12.63 5.91 -6.35
C ALA A 202 13.36 6.18 -5.02
N GLN A 203 12.90 7.13 -4.21
CA GLN A 203 13.45 7.38 -2.88
C GLN A 203 13.17 6.20 -1.93
N ILE A 204 11.97 5.63 -1.98
CA ILE A 204 11.59 4.47 -1.17
C ILE A 204 12.45 3.26 -1.57
N GLU A 205 12.57 2.96 -2.87
CA GLU A 205 13.40 1.86 -3.38
C GLU A 205 14.87 2.01 -2.98
N GLU A 206 15.43 3.22 -3.05
CA GLU A 206 16.81 3.48 -2.62
C GLU A 206 16.96 3.30 -1.10
N GLN A 207 16.01 3.77 -0.32
CA GLN A 207 16.01 3.57 1.13
C GLN A 207 15.88 2.08 1.49
N GLU A 208 15.02 1.33 0.81
CA GLU A 208 14.89 -0.11 0.97
C GLU A 208 16.18 -0.83 0.62
N ARG A 209 16.83 -0.46 -0.49
CA ARG A 209 18.11 -1.04 -0.90
C ARG A 209 19.21 -0.81 0.13
N LEU A 210 19.33 0.41 0.66
CA LEU A 210 20.27 0.74 1.73
C LEU A 210 19.94 -0.05 3.00
N THR A 211 18.70 -0.12 3.37
CA THR A 211 18.21 -0.87 4.54
C THR A 211 18.50 -2.37 4.41
N HIS A 212 18.15 -2.96 3.27
CA HIS A 212 18.44 -4.36 2.98
C HIS A 212 19.94 -4.64 3.07
N THR A 213 20.78 -3.77 2.48
CA THR A 213 22.23 -3.90 2.53
C THR A 213 22.76 -3.82 3.97
N LEU A 214 22.24 -2.92 4.80
CA LEU A 214 22.59 -2.82 6.21
C LEU A 214 22.28 -4.12 6.95
N LEU A 215 21.05 -4.61 6.83
CA LEU A 215 20.61 -5.82 7.53
C LEU A 215 21.38 -7.06 7.03
N ASP A 216 21.62 -7.19 5.71
CA ASP A 216 22.45 -8.27 5.16
C ASP A 216 23.88 -8.25 5.74
N ARG A 217 24.51 -7.07 5.82
CA ARG A 217 25.83 -6.93 6.42
C ARG A 217 25.85 -7.28 7.90
N LEU A 218 24.79 -6.95 8.65
CA LEU A 218 24.64 -7.32 10.06
C LEU A 218 24.45 -8.83 10.23
N ILE A 219 23.59 -9.46 9.44
CA ILE A 219 23.34 -10.91 9.45
C ILE A 219 24.63 -11.68 9.14
N ASN A 220 25.35 -11.26 8.12
CA ASN A 220 26.58 -11.92 7.66
C ASN A 220 27.84 -11.49 8.43
N LYS A 221 27.69 -10.70 9.51
CA LYS A 221 28.80 -10.20 10.35
C LYS A 221 29.90 -9.52 9.52
N LYS A 222 29.53 -8.73 8.50
CA LYS A 222 30.46 -8.05 7.58
C LYS A 222 31.01 -6.72 8.12
N PHE A 223 30.59 -6.27 9.31
CA PHE A 223 31.20 -5.13 10.02
C PHE A 223 32.32 -5.61 10.93
N LYS A 224 33.48 -4.95 10.85
CA LYS A 224 34.66 -5.28 11.66
C LYS A 224 34.51 -4.83 13.11
N ASP A 225 33.96 -3.63 13.29
CA ASP A 225 33.79 -3.00 14.59
C ASP A 225 32.64 -1.98 14.61
N ASN A 226 32.34 -1.43 15.79
CA ASN A 226 31.29 -0.40 15.95
C ASN A 226 31.60 0.89 15.19
N LYS A 227 32.87 1.25 14.98
CA LYS A 227 33.26 2.49 14.27
C LYS A 227 32.92 2.42 12.80
N GLU A 228 33.15 1.26 12.17
CA GLU A 228 32.73 1.03 10.79
C GLU A 228 31.21 1.11 10.66
N LEU A 229 30.49 0.48 11.57
CA LEU A 229 29.03 0.53 11.61
C LEU A 229 28.51 1.94 11.81
N GLU A 230 29.01 2.71 12.77
CA GLU A 230 28.63 4.11 12.99
C GLU A 230 28.90 4.98 11.77
N SER A 231 30.00 4.75 11.06
CA SER A 231 30.31 5.48 9.83
C SER A 231 29.32 5.14 8.72
N TYR A 232 28.88 3.89 8.64
CA TYR A 232 27.86 3.46 7.70
C TYR A 232 26.46 4.04 8.03
N LEU A 233 26.11 4.08 9.31
CA LEU A 233 24.82 4.63 9.79
C LEU A 233 24.65 6.12 9.51
N LYS A 234 25.72 6.88 9.25
CA LYS A 234 25.63 8.30 8.86
C LYS A 234 24.90 8.52 7.53
N PHE A 235 24.82 7.52 6.68
CA PHE A 235 24.08 7.59 5.41
C PHE A 235 22.58 7.40 5.57
N PHE A 236 22.09 7.08 6.78
CA PHE A 236 20.69 6.86 7.04
C PHE A 236 20.03 8.08 7.68
N PRO A 237 18.78 8.39 7.34
CA PRO A 237 18.07 9.56 7.88
C PRO A 237 17.58 9.38 9.32
N PHE A 238 17.79 8.20 9.91
CA PHE A 238 17.35 7.88 11.27
C PHE A 238 18.53 7.72 12.22
N LYS A 239 18.27 7.98 13.50
CA LYS A 239 19.20 7.72 14.59
C LYS A 239 18.73 6.50 15.37
N ILE A 240 19.67 5.61 15.68
CA ILE A 240 19.41 4.50 16.60
C ILE A 240 19.55 5.04 18.01
N GLN A 241 18.45 5.04 18.77
CA GLN A 241 18.39 5.58 20.12
C GLN A 241 17.68 4.60 21.06
N GLY A 242 18.38 4.13 22.09
CA GLY A 242 17.82 3.27 23.12
C GLY A 242 17.81 1.78 22.77
N PRO A 243 17.10 0.96 23.54
CA PRO A 243 17.00 -0.46 23.29
C PRO A 243 16.28 -0.74 21.95
N LEU A 244 16.79 -1.73 21.26
CA LEU A 244 16.32 -2.21 19.96
C LEU A 244 15.49 -3.46 20.14
N SER A 245 14.61 -3.78 19.19
CA SER A 245 13.97 -5.09 19.07
C SER A 245 13.79 -5.46 17.61
N THR A 246 13.86 -6.76 17.31
CA THR A 246 13.59 -7.28 15.97
C THR A 246 12.22 -7.93 15.97
N THR A 247 11.42 -7.63 14.95
CA THR A 247 10.13 -8.27 14.69
C THR A 247 10.19 -8.95 13.33
N VAL A 248 9.76 -10.19 13.27
CA VAL A 248 9.60 -10.96 12.03
C VAL A 248 8.12 -11.15 11.79
N ILE A 249 7.66 -10.81 10.59
CA ILE A 249 6.28 -10.95 10.14
C ILE A 249 6.28 -11.92 8.96
N ARG A 250 5.69 -13.08 9.13
CA ARG A 250 5.41 -14.04 8.06
C ARG A 250 4.00 -13.80 7.53
N ILE A 251 3.89 -13.79 6.21
CA ILE A 251 2.62 -13.66 5.50
C ILE A 251 2.28 -15.03 4.92
N SER A 252 1.08 -15.52 5.19
CA SER A 252 0.55 -16.76 4.63
C SER A 252 -0.84 -16.53 4.03
N GLN A 253 -1.20 -17.31 3.02
CA GLN A 253 -2.50 -17.22 2.38
C GLN A 253 -3.54 -18.06 3.13
N LYS A 254 -4.79 -17.57 3.23
CA LYS A 254 -5.93 -18.29 3.82
C LYS A 254 -6.41 -19.44 2.93
N VAL A 255 -6.28 -19.29 1.63
CA VAL A 255 -6.65 -20.30 0.62
C VAL A 255 -5.43 -20.52 -0.26
N GLN A 256 -5.12 -21.75 -0.59
CA GLN A 256 -4.02 -22.09 -1.53
C GLN A 256 -4.43 -21.77 -2.98
N ASP A 257 -4.63 -20.49 -3.27
CA ASP A 257 -4.70 -20.02 -4.65
C ASP A 257 -3.29 -19.59 -5.09
N GLU A 258 -2.96 -19.80 -6.36
CA GLU A 258 -1.64 -19.54 -6.98
C GLU A 258 -1.25 -18.05 -7.09
N LEU A 259 -1.81 -17.19 -6.27
CA LEU A 259 -1.46 -15.76 -6.24
C LEU A 259 -0.15 -15.57 -5.48
N PHE A 260 0.86 -15.09 -6.18
CA PHE A 260 2.12 -14.68 -5.56
C PHE A 260 1.89 -13.56 -4.54
N ILE A 261 2.51 -13.68 -3.36
CA ILE A 261 2.54 -12.61 -2.36
C ILE A 261 3.50 -11.54 -2.87
N ASP A 262 2.99 -10.33 -3.12
CA ASP A 262 3.82 -9.17 -3.41
C ASP A 262 4.39 -8.59 -2.10
N PHE A 263 5.56 -9.08 -1.71
CA PHE A 263 6.26 -8.62 -0.50
C PHE A 263 6.64 -7.14 -0.56
N HIS A 264 6.86 -6.58 -1.74
CA HIS A 264 7.18 -5.16 -1.89
C HIS A 264 5.96 -4.29 -1.57
N GLU A 265 4.79 -4.63 -2.10
CA GLU A 265 3.54 -3.94 -1.77
C GLU A 265 3.24 -4.03 -0.26
N GLN A 266 3.40 -5.22 0.32
CA GLN A 266 3.20 -5.43 1.75
C GLN A 266 4.18 -4.60 2.59
N LEU A 267 5.46 -4.53 2.21
CA LEU A 267 6.47 -3.73 2.88
C LEU A 267 6.11 -2.23 2.90
N LEU A 268 5.67 -1.69 1.75
CA LEU A 268 5.23 -0.29 1.63
C LEU A 268 4.07 0.03 2.57
N ILE A 269 3.10 -0.87 2.67
CA ILE A 269 1.94 -0.69 3.53
C ILE A 269 2.35 -0.73 5.00
N PHE A 270 3.15 -1.72 5.41
CA PHE A 270 3.68 -1.77 6.76
C PHE A 270 4.50 -0.52 7.08
N SER A 271 5.37 -0.06 6.19
CA SER A 271 6.16 1.16 6.36
C SER A 271 5.27 2.38 6.61
N LYS A 272 4.19 2.54 5.83
CA LYS A 272 3.21 3.62 6.01
C LYS A 272 2.54 3.57 7.38
N TYR A 273 2.08 2.39 7.81
CA TYR A 273 1.43 2.25 9.12
C TYR A 273 2.41 2.44 10.28
N PHE A 274 3.61 1.88 10.23
CA PHE A 274 4.61 2.09 11.27
C PHE A 274 4.96 3.57 11.42
N SER A 275 5.07 4.30 10.31
CA SER A 275 5.26 5.76 10.31
C SER A 275 4.07 6.49 10.93
N SER A 276 2.84 6.12 10.59
CA SER A 276 1.62 6.77 11.14
C SER A 276 1.44 6.53 12.64
N TYR A 277 1.92 5.40 13.16
CA TYR A 277 1.93 5.10 14.60
C TYR A 277 3.18 5.65 15.31
N ALA A 278 4.01 6.43 14.60
CA ALA A 278 5.27 6.99 15.11
C ALA A 278 6.19 5.94 15.74
N ILE A 279 6.29 4.76 15.11
CA ILE A 279 7.20 3.68 15.52
C ILE A 279 8.49 3.81 14.68
N PRO A 280 9.59 4.30 15.28
CA PRO A 280 10.86 4.43 14.57
C PRO A 280 11.40 3.04 14.22
N SER A 281 11.39 2.71 12.94
CA SER A 281 11.70 1.36 12.50
C SER A 281 12.38 1.32 11.13
N ILE A 282 13.15 0.28 10.94
CA ILE A 282 13.80 -0.09 9.69
C ILE A 282 13.14 -1.38 9.22
N LEU A 283 12.54 -1.35 8.03
CA LEU A 283 11.88 -2.51 7.45
C LEU A 283 12.65 -3.03 6.24
N SER A 284 12.67 -4.34 6.07
CA SER A 284 13.17 -4.99 4.86
C SER A 284 12.54 -6.36 4.68
N VAL A 285 12.55 -6.87 3.45
CA VAL A 285 12.22 -8.26 3.16
C VAL A 285 13.49 -9.09 3.28
N ILE A 286 13.45 -10.15 4.10
CA ILE A 286 14.55 -11.11 4.26
C ILE A 286 13.96 -12.52 4.08
N GLY A 287 14.32 -13.16 2.96
CA GLY A 287 13.67 -14.41 2.53
C GLY A 287 12.20 -14.16 2.20
N GLU A 288 11.31 -14.91 2.83
CA GLU A 288 9.85 -14.81 2.69
C GLU A 288 9.19 -14.08 3.87
N ASN A 289 9.94 -13.26 4.59
CA ASN A 289 9.46 -12.56 5.77
C ASN A 289 9.73 -11.07 5.68
N ILE A 290 8.83 -10.27 6.23
CA ILE A 290 9.09 -8.85 6.51
C ILE A 290 9.77 -8.77 7.88
N VAL A 291 10.96 -8.18 7.89
CA VAL A 291 11.76 -7.97 9.10
C VAL A 291 11.73 -6.49 9.45
N LEU A 292 11.34 -6.20 10.68
CA LEU A 292 11.33 -4.87 11.25
C LEU A 292 12.38 -4.81 12.36
N LEU A 293 13.30 -3.87 12.27
CA LEU A 293 14.16 -3.46 13.37
C LEU A 293 13.58 -2.18 13.98
N ASN A 294 12.98 -2.29 15.17
CA ASN A 294 12.54 -1.13 15.94
C ASN A 294 13.77 -0.47 16.57
N THR A 295 13.98 0.81 16.26
CA THR A 295 15.19 1.56 16.68
C THR A 295 15.01 2.30 18.00
N GLN A 296 13.81 2.23 18.62
CA GLN A 296 13.49 2.83 19.92
C GLN A 296 12.42 2.00 20.64
N TYR A 297 12.80 0.83 21.14
CA TYR A 297 11.88 -0.08 21.84
C TYR A 297 11.82 0.27 23.33
N THR A 298 10.82 1.04 23.74
CA THR A 298 10.71 1.56 25.11
C THR A 298 9.62 0.90 25.96
N ASP A 299 8.51 0.44 25.36
CA ASP A 299 7.36 -0.13 26.05
C ASP A 299 6.77 -1.31 25.28
N LYS A 300 6.90 -2.51 25.85
CA LYS A 300 6.37 -3.78 25.31
C LYS A 300 4.86 -3.72 25.09
N LYS A 301 4.09 -3.17 26.03
CA LYS A 301 2.61 -3.15 25.95
C LYS A 301 2.15 -2.20 24.87
N ARG A 302 2.71 -1.00 24.83
CA ARG A 302 2.37 0.00 23.81
C ARG A 302 2.74 -0.49 22.43
N PHE A 303 3.91 -1.09 22.26
CA PHE A 303 4.35 -1.65 21.00
C PHE A 303 3.42 -2.77 20.52
N ALA A 304 3.05 -3.71 21.44
CA ALA A 304 2.10 -4.79 21.14
C ALA A 304 0.74 -4.26 20.66
N GLN A 305 0.19 -3.25 21.35
CA GLN A 305 -1.09 -2.63 20.97
C GLN A 305 -1.03 -1.97 19.62
N SER A 306 0.02 -1.18 19.35
CA SER A 306 0.23 -0.52 18.07
C SER A 306 0.38 -1.56 16.94
N LEU A 307 1.18 -2.60 17.15
CA LEU A 307 1.39 -3.65 16.17
C LEU A 307 0.09 -4.41 15.88
N GLN A 308 -0.70 -4.73 16.91
CA GLN A 308 -2.00 -5.38 16.73
C GLN A 308 -2.98 -4.52 15.94
N SER A 309 -3.01 -3.21 16.20
CA SER A 309 -3.82 -2.26 15.43
C SER A 309 -3.38 -2.18 13.97
N ILE A 310 -2.07 -2.16 13.72
CA ILE A 310 -1.50 -2.16 12.35
C ILE A 310 -1.94 -3.41 11.60
N ILE A 311 -1.82 -4.59 12.23
CA ILE A 311 -2.23 -5.86 11.60
C ILE A 311 -3.70 -5.85 11.26
N GLN A 312 -4.57 -5.43 12.17
CA GLN A 312 -6.01 -5.33 11.89
C GLN A 312 -6.34 -4.41 10.72
N HIS A 313 -5.58 -3.32 10.51
CA HIS A 313 -5.75 -2.46 9.35
C HIS A 313 -5.27 -3.14 8.06
N VAL A 314 -4.13 -3.84 8.12
CA VAL A 314 -3.58 -4.57 6.98
C VAL A 314 -4.49 -5.74 6.59
N GLU A 315 -5.00 -6.51 7.55
CA GLU A 315 -5.96 -7.61 7.32
C GLU A 315 -7.27 -7.14 6.66
N LYS A 316 -7.79 -5.99 7.08
CA LYS A 316 -8.99 -5.40 6.44
C LYS A 316 -8.75 -5.08 4.97
N ARG A 317 -7.53 -4.65 4.62
CA ARG A 317 -7.14 -4.34 3.25
C ARG A 317 -6.83 -5.61 2.44
N TYR A 318 -6.26 -6.62 3.09
CA TYR A 318 -5.86 -7.89 2.49
C TYR A 318 -6.49 -9.07 3.24
N PRO A 319 -7.80 -9.29 3.08
CA PRO A 319 -8.55 -10.28 3.87
C PRO A 319 -8.13 -11.74 3.58
N ASN A 320 -7.39 -11.97 2.50
CA ASN A 320 -6.95 -13.31 2.07
C ASN A 320 -5.60 -13.73 2.68
N TYR A 321 -4.98 -12.88 3.52
CA TYR A 321 -3.71 -13.18 4.17
C TYR A 321 -3.86 -13.33 5.67
N HIS A 322 -2.95 -14.12 6.25
CA HIS A 322 -2.69 -14.23 7.68
C HIS A 322 -1.29 -13.70 7.99
N TYR A 323 -1.11 -13.15 9.17
CA TYR A 323 0.15 -12.56 9.64
C TYR A 323 0.60 -13.20 10.94
N SER A 324 1.67 -14.03 10.91
CA SER A 324 2.30 -14.60 12.09
C SER A 324 3.50 -13.75 12.50
N ILE A 325 3.60 -13.41 13.80
CA ILE A 325 4.56 -12.41 14.25
C ILE A 325 5.37 -12.93 15.42
N GLY A 326 6.68 -12.82 15.27
CA GLY A 326 7.66 -13.09 16.31
C GLY A 326 8.46 -11.85 16.67
N ILE A 327 8.68 -11.62 17.97
CA ILE A 327 9.44 -10.48 18.50
C ILE A 327 10.57 -10.99 19.37
N SER A 328 11.79 -10.48 19.14
CA SER A 328 12.99 -10.79 19.91
C SER A 328 12.95 -10.20 21.31
N LYS A 329 13.93 -10.59 22.15
CA LYS A 329 14.28 -9.78 23.33
C LYS A 329 14.80 -8.42 22.94
N PRO A 330 14.63 -7.40 23.80
CA PRO A 330 15.32 -6.12 23.61
C PRO A 330 16.84 -6.31 23.67
N PHE A 331 17.54 -5.52 22.82
CA PHE A 331 19.00 -5.53 22.78
C PHE A 331 19.55 -4.11 22.56
N GLU A 332 20.82 -3.86 22.91
CA GLU A 332 21.42 -2.52 22.83
C GLU A 332 22.47 -2.41 21.72
N VAL A 333 23.12 -3.52 21.40
CA VAL A 333 24.26 -3.54 20.46
C VAL A 333 23.81 -4.02 19.09
N LEU A 334 23.79 -3.14 18.09
CA LEU A 334 23.32 -3.46 16.75
C LEU A 334 24.09 -4.62 16.07
N LEU A 335 25.36 -4.82 16.40
CA LEU A 335 26.13 -5.97 15.91
C LEU A 335 25.58 -7.34 16.36
N THR A 336 24.72 -7.36 17.39
CA THR A 336 24.03 -8.59 17.83
C THR A 336 22.70 -8.82 17.10
N PHE A 337 22.38 -8.02 16.08
CA PHE A 337 21.14 -8.11 15.30
C PHE A 337 20.86 -9.53 14.79
N LYS A 338 21.89 -10.26 14.36
CA LYS A 338 21.72 -11.65 13.91
C LYS A 338 21.06 -12.53 14.97
N ASN A 339 21.52 -12.46 16.22
CA ASN A 339 20.96 -13.25 17.31
C ASN A 339 19.50 -12.82 17.61
N SER A 340 19.25 -11.52 17.56
CA SER A 340 17.92 -10.96 17.72
C SER A 340 16.96 -11.39 16.60
N LEU A 341 17.44 -11.47 15.36
CA LEU A 341 16.68 -11.98 14.23
C LEU A 341 16.35 -13.48 14.40
N GLU A 342 17.30 -14.28 14.87
CA GLU A 342 17.10 -15.71 15.19
C GLU A 342 16.03 -15.86 16.28
N GLU A 343 16.07 -15.09 17.36
CA GLU A 343 15.08 -15.07 18.42
C GLU A 343 13.67 -14.71 17.88
N ALA A 344 13.57 -13.67 17.07
CA ALA A 344 12.31 -13.25 16.47
C ALA A 344 11.74 -14.32 15.51
N THR A 345 12.61 -14.95 14.71
CA THR A 345 12.23 -16.04 13.79
C THR A 345 11.71 -17.26 14.52
N ILE A 346 12.32 -17.62 15.66
CA ILE A 346 11.82 -18.72 16.52
C ILE A 346 10.44 -18.39 17.04
N SER A 347 10.25 -17.17 17.55
CA SER A 347 8.96 -16.73 18.06
C SER A 347 7.89 -16.69 16.99
N GLU A 348 8.25 -16.28 15.76
CA GLU A 348 7.37 -16.26 14.61
C GLU A 348 6.95 -17.70 14.22
N ARG A 349 7.89 -18.65 14.16
CA ARG A 349 7.60 -20.07 13.84
C ARG A 349 6.56 -20.68 14.78
N ILE A 350 6.57 -20.28 16.05
CA ILE A 350 5.65 -20.76 17.10
C ILE A 350 4.34 -19.94 17.11
N SER A 351 4.33 -18.80 16.43
CA SER A 351 3.15 -17.94 16.39
C SER A 351 2.09 -18.53 15.50
N LYS A 352 0.85 -18.64 16.01
CA LYS A 352 -0.32 -18.98 15.20
C LYS A 352 -0.68 -17.84 14.26
N PRO A 353 -1.46 -18.11 13.20
CA PRO A 353 -2.00 -17.05 12.34
C PRO A 353 -2.63 -15.93 13.17
N ASP A 354 -2.30 -14.68 12.81
CA ASP A 354 -2.79 -13.44 13.38
C ASP A 354 -2.46 -13.25 14.88
N GLN A 355 -1.41 -13.94 15.36
CA GLN A 355 -0.90 -13.82 16.72
C GLN A 355 0.50 -13.21 16.79
N ILE A 356 0.78 -12.57 17.92
CA ILE A 356 2.08 -12.01 18.28
C ILE A 356 2.70 -12.88 19.40
N LYS A 357 3.93 -13.35 19.18
CA LYS A 357 4.71 -14.09 20.17
C LYS A 357 6.00 -13.36 20.49
N TYR A 358 6.34 -13.32 21.77
CA TYR A 358 7.58 -12.75 22.27
C TYR A 358 8.55 -13.85 22.66
N TYR A 359 9.80 -13.73 22.27
CA TYR A 359 10.84 -14.68 22.64
C TYR A 359 11.06 -14.76 24.16
N GLU A 360 10.88 -13.64 24.87
CA GLU A 360 10.94 -13.61 26.34
C GLU A 360 9.96 -14.57 27.00
N ASP A 361 8.77 -14.71 26.40
CA ASP A 361 7.69 -15.54 26.97
C ASP A 361 7.95 -17.04 26.75
N LEU A 362 8.91 -17.42 25.90
CA LEU A 362 9.29 -18.81 25.65
C LEU A 362 10.25 -19.37 26.72
N GLY A 363 10.91 -18.50 27.48
CA GLY A 363 11.85 -18.92 28.51
C GLY A 363 12.96 -19.83 27.99
N PHE A 364 13.26 -20.92 28.71
CA PHE A 364 14.26 -21.91 28.31
C PHE A 364 13.88 -22.68 27.05
N LEU A 365 12.58 -22.90 26.82
CA LEU A 365 12.09 -23.60 25.64
C LEU A 365 12.45 -22.90 24.31
N GLY A 366 12.50 -21.55 24.29
CA GLY A 366 12.94 -20.81 23.12
C GLY A 366 14.34 -21.22 22.66
N ASN A 367 15.30 -21.31 23.60
CA ASN A 367 16.67 -21.74 23.30
C ASN A 367 16.73 -23.22 22.87
N PHE A 368 15.89 -24.07 23.47
CA PHE A 368 15.85 -25.50 23.12
C PHE A 368 15.33 -25.70 21.69
N ILE A 369 14.23 -25.04 21.35
CA ILE A 369 13.62 -25.12 20.01
C ILE A 369 14.49 -24.44 18.94
N ALA A 370 15.23 -23.36 19.29
CA ALA A 370 16.12 -22.65 18.38
C ALA A 370 17.15 -23.54 17.68
N ASN A 371 17.65 -24.53 18.40
CA ASN A 371 18.72 -25.41 17.96
C ASN A 371 18.24 -26.76 17.42
N MET A 372 16.92 -26.93 17.19
CA MET A 372 16.32 -28.20 16.81
C MET A 372 15.36 -28.02 15.63
N SER A 373 15.49 -28.85 14.59
CA SER A 373 14.45 -28.90 13.55
C SER A 373 13.23 -29.69 14.03
N THR A 374 12.07 -29.48 13.38
CA THR A 374 10.84 -30.23 13.67
C THR A 374 11.06 -31.74 13.52
N GLU A 375 11.80 -32.17 12.47
CA GLU A 375 12.14 -33.57 12.27
C GLU A 375 13.01 -34.13 13.39
N GLN A 376 13.98 -33.37 13.88
CA GLN A 376 14.81 -33.76 15.02
C GLN A 376 13.98 -33.89 16.31
N LEU A 377 13.05 -32.95 16.55
CA LEU A 377 12.13 -33.03 17.68
C LEU A 377 11.27 -34.30 17.62
N HIS A 378 10.68 -34.59 16.43
CA HIS A 378 9.88 -35.80 16.22
C HIS A 378 10.73 -37.07 16.39
N ALA A 379 11.96 -37.10 15.91
CA ALA A 379 12.86 -38.24 16.08
C ALA A 379 13.12 -38.52 17.59
N ILE A 380 13.46 -37.47 18.34
CA ILE A 380 13.68 -37.60 19.80
C ILE A 380 12.38 -37.95 20.54
N ALA A 381 11.27 -37.34 20.17
CA ALA A 381 9.97 -37.65 20.76
C ALA A 381 9.59 -39.12 20.54
N LYS A 382 9.81 -39.65 19.33
CA LYS A 382 9.56 -41.05 18.99
C LYS A 382 10.45 -42.01 19.79
N GLU A 383 11.74 -41.65 19.93
CA GLU A 383 12.67 -42.46 20.76
C GLU A 383 12.27 -42.46 22.22
N MET A 384 11.79 -41.33 22.79
CA MET A 384 11.48 -41.23 24.21
C MET A 384 10.08 -41.66 24.57
N LEU A 385 9.11 -41.48 23.69
CA LEU A 385 7.71 -41.87 23.93
C LEU A 385 7.42 -43.33 23.55
N HIS A 386 8.33 -43.97 22.77
CA HIS A 386 8.15 -45.33 22.31
C HIS A 386 6.75 -45.62 21.73
N GLU A 387 6.01 -46.56 22.31
CA GLU A 387 4.68 -46.94 21.84
C GLU A 387 3.61 -45.85 22.08
N LEU A 388 3.86 -44.87 22.92
CA LEU A 388 2.98 -43.71 23.11
C LEU A 388 3.08 -42.70 21.96
N TYR A 389 4.10 -42.81 21.10
CA TYR A 389 4.25 -41.95 19.93
C TYR A 389 3.32 -42.40 18.79
N ASP A 390 2.02 -42.29 19.05
CA ASP A 390 0.98 -42.54 18.05
C ASP A 390 -0.21 -41.64 18.38
N PHE A 391 -0.23 -40.47 17.73
CA PHE A 391 -1.20 -39.39 18.00
C PHE A 391 -2.56 -39.63 17.35
N ASN A 392 -2.70 -40.67 16.51
CA ASN A 392 -3.95 -41.06 15.87
C ASN A 392 -4.78 -42.01 16.73
N ASP A 393 -4.15 -42.69 17.70
CA ASP A 393 -4.84 -43.55 18.66
C ASP A 393 -5.39 -42.72 19.82
N THR A 394 -6.71 -42.59 19.91
CA THR A 394 -7.42 -41.84 20.95
C THR A 394 -7.01 -42.25 22.36
N ARG A 395 -6.83 -43.56 22.61
CA ARG A 395 -6.42 -44.07 23.90
C ARG A 395 -5.01 -43.68 24.29
N LYS A 396 -4.09 -43.70 23.32
CA LYS A 396 -2.71 -43.25 23.52
C LYS A 396 -2.65 -41.73 23.71
N LYS A 397 -3.48 -40.99 22.98
CA LYS A 397 -3.63 -39.52 23.15
C LYS A 397 -4.11 -39.19 24.59
N ASP A 398 -5.10 -39.92 25.13
CA ASP A 398 -5.55 -39.76 26.53
C ASP A 398 -4.44 -40.06 27.55
N LEU A 399 -3.62 -41.08 27.29
CA LEU A 399 -2.47 -41.40 28.14
C LEU A 399 -1.39 -40.32 28.05
N LEU A 400 -1.10 -39.77 26.85
CA LEU A 400 -0.19 -38.65 26.69
C LEU A 400 -0.70 -37.39 27.41
N HIS A 401 -2.00 -37.08 27.33
CA HIS A 401 -2.59 -35.99 28.09
C HIS A 401 -2.43 -36.22 29.62
N THR A 402 -2.65 -37.45 30.06
CA THR A 402 -2.45 -37.83 31.49
C THR A 402 -0.97 -37.66 31.88
N LEU A 403 -0.03 -38.12 31.06
CA LEU A 403 1.42 -37.96 31.23
C LEU A 403 1.79 -36.47 31.37
N TYR A 404 1.35 -35.67 30.42
CA TYR A 404 1.62 -34.24 30.40
C TYR A 404 1.11 -33.55 31.69
N LYS A 405 -0.13 -33.77 32.06
CA LYS A 405 -0.72 -33.19 33.29
C LYS A 405 -0.01 -33.67 34.55
N TYR A 406 0.36 -34.95 34.60
CA TYR A 406 1.09 -35.52 35.75
C TYR A 406 2.48 -34.88 35.90
N LEU A 407 3.23 -34.74 34.81
CA LEU A 407 4.55 -34.12 34.86
C LEU A 407 4.46 -32.60 35.11
N SER A 408 3.51 -31.90 34.51
CA SER A 408 3.29 -30.46 34.69
C SER A 408 2.89 -30.10 36.12
N ASN A 409 2.17 -31.00 36.83
CA ASN A 409 1.82 -30.85 38.24
C ASN A 409 2.92 -31.35 39.20
N GLY A 410 4.15 -31.51 38.71
CA GLY A 410 5.28 -31.96 39.52
C GLY A 410 5.08 -33.38 40.11
N GLN A 411 4.40 -34.25 39.39
CA GLN A 411 4.10 -35.64 39.77
C GLN A 411 3.19 -35.79 40.97
N LYS A 412 2.44 -34.75 41.34
CA LYS A 412 1.51 -34.77 42.45
C LYS A 412 0.18 -35.38 42.02
N LEU A 413 -0.13 -36.55 42.57
CA LEU A 413 -1.31 -37.35 42.24
C LEU A 413 -2.62 -36.60 42.47
N LYS A 414 -2.76 -35.90 43.62
CA LYS A 414 -4.00 -35.19 43.99
C LYS A 414 -4.31 -34.06 43.00
N GLU A 415 -3.33 -33.20 42.69
CA GLU A 415 -3.48 -32.09 41.76
C GLU A 415 -3.79 -32.58 40.32
N THR A 416 -3.15 -33.68 39.91
CA THR A 416 -3.38 -34.29 38.62
C THR A 416 -4.76 -34.92 38.47
N MET A 417 -5.22 -35.62 39.52
CA MET A 417 -6.55 -36.21 39.58
C MET A 417 -7.65 -35.15 39.45
N GLU A 418 -7.50 -34.04 40.16
CA GLU A 418 -8.43 -32.90 40.09
C GLU A 418 -8.41 -32.26 38.69
N ALA A 419 -7.22 -32.04 38.11
CA ALA A 419 -7.05 -31.44 36.77
C ALA A 419 -7.64 -32.30 35.64
N LEU A 420 -7.63 -33.63 35.79
CA LEU A 420 -8.18 -34.57 34.80
C LEU A 420 -9.60 -35.04 35.12
N SER A 421 -10.16 -34.64 36.26
CA SER A 421 -11.49 -35.07 36.74
C SER A 421 -11.65 -36.60 36.79
N ILE A 422 -10.61 -37.34 37.22
CA ILE A 422 -10.60 -38.82 37.33
C ILE A 422 -10.36 -39.28 38.76
N SER A 423 -10.71 -40.52 39.06
CA SER A 423 -10.45 -41.10 40.37
C SER A 423 -8.96 -41.38 40.59
N MET A 424 -8.55 -41.45 41.88
CA MET A 424 -7.18 -41.80 42.27
C MET A 424 -6.76 -43.16 41.71
N GLY A 425 -7.62 -44.17 41.78
CA GLY A 425 -7.35 -45.50 41.20
C GLY A 425 -7.21 -45.46 39.67
N GLY A 426 -8.05 -44.66 39.00
CA GLY A 426 -7.96 -44.46 37.57
C GLY A 426 -6.65 -43.79 37.16
N LEU A 427 -6.21 -42.74 37.87
CA LEU A 427 -4.92 -42.09 37.62
C LEU A 427 -3.74 -43.05 37.83
N GLN A 428 -3.71 -43.79 38.92
CA GLN A 428 -2.65 -44.75 39.20
C GLN A 428 -2.59 -45.86 38.13
N TYR A 429 -3.74 -46.34 37.68
CA TYR A 429 -3.81 -47.29 36.55
C TYR A 429 -3.22 -46.72 35.28
N ARG A 430 -3.60 -45.49 34.89
CA ARG A 430 -3.07 -44.81 33.70
C ARG A 430 -1.56 -44.60 33.80
N ILE A 431 -1.03 -44.19 34.96
CA ILE A 431 0.41 -44.01 35.17
C ILE A 431 1.16 -45.32 34.96
N LYS A 432 0.64 -46.42 35.51
CA LYS A 432 1.24 -47.78 35.30
C LYS A 432 1.24 -48.17 33.82
N GLN A 433 0.18 -47.89 33.07
CA GLN A 433 0.11 -48.16 31.64
C GLN A 433 1.11 -47.30 30.89
N ILE A 434 1.28 -46.02 31.24
CA ILE A 434 2.26 -45.13 30.67
C ILE A 434 3.69 -45.64 30.88
N GLU A 435 4.05 -46.03 32.13
CA GLU A 435 5.38 -46.57 32.44
C GLU A 435 5.68 -47.87 31.67
N LEU A 436 4.66 -48.72 31.45
CA LEU A 436 4.78 -49.93 30.62
C LEU A 436 5.09 -49.58 29.16
N LEU A 437 4.35 -48.63 28.57
CA LEU A 437 4.54 -48.22 27.16
C LEU A 437 5.83 -47.42 26.94
N LEU A 438 6.31 -46.71 27.95
CA LEU A 438 7.59 -46.01 27.94
C LEU A 438 8.80 -46.94 28.23
N HIS A 439 8.56 -48.15 28.67
CA HIS A 439 9.58 -49.08 29.14
C HIS A 439 10.51 -48.49 30.20
N ARG A 440 10.04 -47.48 30.95
CA ARG A 440 10.83 -46.73 31.92
C ARG A 440 9.96 -46.13 33.00
N SER A 441 10.51 -46.00 34.20
CA SER A 441 9.77 -45.43 35.36
C SER A 441 9.80 -43.88 35.32
N LEU A 442 8.67 -43.28 35.59
CA LEU A 442 8.52 -41.82 35.76
C LEU A 442 9.13 -41.33 37.10
N LYS A 443 9.57 -42.21 37.99
CA LYS A 443 10.32 -41.84 39.19
C LYS A 443 11.75 -41.35 38.89
N ASP A 444 12.28 -41.67 37.71
CA ASP A 444 13.52 -41.07 37.24
C ASP A 444 13.26 -39.60 36.90
N SER A 445 13.76 -38.74 37.78
CA SER A 445 13.52 -37.28 37.65
C SER A 445 14.13 -36.66 36.37
N SER A 446 15.29 -37.15 35.92
CA SER A 446 15.92 -36.68 34.70
C SER A 446 15.11 -37.06 33.45
N PHE A 447 14.66 -38.33 33.40
CA PHE A 447 13.81 -38.79 32.31
C PHE A 447 12.47 -38.05 32.26
N SER A 448 11.83 -37.85 33.40
CA SER A 448 10.58 -37.10 33.54
C SER A 448 10.74 -35.63 33.11
N ALA A 449 11.86 -34.99 33.45
CA ALA A 449 12.17 -33.63 33.02
C ALA A 449 12.37 -33.53 31.49
N TYR A 450 13.07 -34.50 30.88
CA TYR A 450 13.24 -34.55 29.42
C TYR A 450 11.91 -34.80 28.70
N LEU A 451 11.07 -35.71 29.21
CA LEU A 451 9.73 -35.93 28.64
C LEU A 451 8.87 -34.65 28.70
N LEU A 452 8.87 -33.96 29.83
CA LEU A 452 8.14 -32.70 29.95
C LEU A 452 8.64 -31.62 29.01
N LEU A 453 9.95 -31.53 28.82
CA LEU A 453 10.57 -30.60 27.89
C LEU A 453 10.12 -30.87 26.43
N ILE A 454 10.16 -32.14 26.02
CA ILE A 454 9.76 -32.56 24.67
C ILE A 454 8.25 -32.32 24.46
N LEU A 455 7.41 -32.74 25.41
CA LEU A 455 5.96 -32.55 25.33
C LEU A 455 5.60 -31.06 25.23
N ASN A 456 6.23 -30.20 26.05
CA ASN A 456 6.05 -28.75 25.96
C ASN A 456 6.48 -28.19 24.62
N SER A 457 7.60 -28.69 24.07
CA SER A 457 8.09 -28.25 22.76
C SER A 457 7.11 -28.65 21.64
N MET A 458 6.58 -29.86 21.68
CA MET A 458 5.60 -30.32 20.69
C MET A 458 4.27 -29.55 20.79
N ILE A 459 3.81 -29.25 22.00
CA ILE A 459 2.60 -28.44 22.22
C ILE A 459 2.83 -27.02 21.70
N LEU A 460 4.00 -26.44 21.98
CA LEU A 460 4.33 -25.09 21.56
C LEU A 460 4.42 -24.94 20.05
N LEU A 461 4.87 -25.99 19.35
CA LEU A 461 4.95 -26.05 17.88
C LEU A 461 3.65 -26.53 17.22
N ASP A 462 2.56 -26.71 17.98
CA ASP A 462 1.28 -27.27 17.52
C ASP A 462 1.34 -28.71 16.96
N GLU A 463 2.45 -29.42 17.22
CA GLU A 463 2.61 -30.83 16.82
C GLU A 463 1.86 -31.81 17.73
N LEU A 464 1.44 -31.35 18.91
CA LEU A 464 0.65 -32.11 19.87
C LEU A 464 -0.41 -31.19 20.49
N GLN A 465 -1.68 -31.55 20.31
CA GLN A 465 -2.81 -30.84 20.91
C GLN A 465 -3.60 -31.78 21.85
N PHE A 466 -3.92 -31.30 23.02
CA PHE A 466 -4.85 -31.92 23.94
C PHE A 466 -6.16 -31.12 23.95
N ASP A 467 -7.25 -31.79 23.69
CA ASP A 467 -8.60 -31.21 23.70
C ASP A 467 -9.01 -30.83 25.14
#